data_409c135848bc0cdffd34de2aa36b4e3a
#
_entry.id   409c135848bc0cdffd34de2aa36b4e3a
#
_cell.length_a   1.000
_cell.length_b   1.000
_cell.length_c   1.000
_cell.angle_alpha   90.00
_cell.angle_beta   90.00
_cell.angle_gamma   90.00
#
_symmetry.space_group_name_H-M   'P 1'
#
loop_
_entity.id
_entity.type
_entity.pdbx_description
1 polymer ?
#
loop_
_entity_poly.entity_id
_entity_poly.type
_entity_poly.pdbx_seq_one_letter_code
_entity_poly.pdbx_strand_id
1 'polypeptide(L)' 'MLIEDKRKDQKDTFFYKLAIGDTFEYDEELWLKINDEEGFNLNDEWVSCFGDNTLVMKVNTKIIIID' A
#
# COMPACT_ATOMS: atom_id res chain seq x y z
N MET A 1 20.94 7.75 3.72
CA MET A 1 20.45 8.93 3.76
C MET A 1 19.76 9.36 2.56
N LEU A 2 20.16 8.96 1.50
CA LEU A 2 19.52 9.39 0.33
C LEU A 2 18.20 8.77 0.12
N ILE A 3 17.90 7.76 0.87
CA ILE A 3 16.67 7.05 0.70
C ILE A 3 15.48 7.85 1.01
N GLU A 4 15.63 8.83 1.86
CA GLU A 4 14.46 9.58 2.19
C GLU A 4 13.97 10.36 1.03
N ASP A 5 14.74 10.59 0.04
CA ASP A 5 14.25 11.32 -1.09
C ASP A 5 13.08 10.64 -1.74
N LYS A 6 13.05 9.33 -1.73
CA LYS A 6 11.96 8.64 -2.35
C LYS A 6 10.71 8.73 -1.55
N ARG A 7 10.84 8.93 -0.26
CA ARG A 7 9.66 9.03 0.54
C ARG A 7 8.92 10.32 0.32
N LYS A 8 9.59 11.31 -0.17
CA LYS A 8 8.94 12.58 -0.40
C LYS A 8 7.92 12.50 -1.50
N ASP A 9 8.00 11.48 -2.32
CA ASP A 9 7.05 11.34 -3.39
C ASP A 9 5.79 10.62 -2.97
N GLN A 10 5.76 10.12 -1.75
CA GLN A 10 4.59 9.41 -1.27
C GLN A 10 3.53 10.39 -0.86
N LYS A 11 2.30 10.14 -1.23
CA LYS A 11 1.21 11.04 -0.92
C LYS A 11 0.04 10.27 -0.39
N ASP A 12 -0.71 10.92 0.50
CA ASP A 12 -1.93 10.35 0.99
C ASP A 12 -2.95 10.27 -0.12
N THR A 13 -3.68 9.18 -0.14
CA THR A 13 -4.73 9.01 -1.11
C THR A 13 -5.78 8.11 -0.50
N PHE A 14 -6.92 7.97 -1.16
CA PHE A 14 -7.95 7.08 -0.67
C PHE A 14 -7.76 5.70 -1.28
N PHE A 15 -8.15 4.70 -0.51
CA PHE A 15 -7.96 3.33 -0.95
C PHE A 15 -8.59 3.08 -2.32
N TYR A 16 -9.74 3.68 -2.58
CA TYR A 16 -10.43 3.40 -3.84
C TYR A 16 -9.64 3.93 -5.05
N LYS A 17 -8.74 4.88 -4.82
CA LYS A 17 -7.97 5.42 -5.94
C LYS A 17 -6.79 4.56 -6.31
N LEU A 18 -6.47 3.57 -5.52
CA LEU A 18 -5.36 2.70 -5.83
C LEU A 18 -5.76 1.67 -6.85
N ALA A 19 -4.83 1.30 -7.70
CA ALA A 19 -5.05 0.20 -8.63
C ALA A 19 -4.76 -1.12 -7.93
N ILE A 20 -5.40 -2.17 -8.40
CA ILE A 20 -5.10 -3.49 -7.86
C ILE A 20 -3.66 -3.81 -8.19
N GLY A 21 -2.91 -4.22 -7.17
CA GLY A 21 -1.49 -4.44 -7.32
C GLY A 21 -0.64 -3.32 -6.77
N ASP A 22 -1.26 -2.19 -6.43
CA ASP A 22 -0.51 -1.10 -5.81
C ASP A 22 -0.19 -1.44 -4.37
N THR A 23 0.98 -0.98 -3.92
CA THR A 23 1.34 -1.11 -2.51
C THR A 23 1.03 0.20 -1.82
N PHE A 24 0.66 0.10 -0.57
CA PHE A 24 0.35 1.28 0.21
C PHE A 24 0.70 1.04 1.66
N GLU A 25 0.81 2.13 2.40
CA GLU A 25 1.12 2.07 3.82
C GLU A 25 -0.11 2.48 4.60
N TYR A 26 -0.47 1.69 5.59
CA TYR A 26 -1.58 2.00 6.46
C TYR A 26 -1.24 1.50 7.85
N ASP A 27 -1.40 2.38 8.84
CA ASP A 27 -1.13 2.02 10.23
C ASP A 27 0.30 1.51 10.41
N GLU A 28 1.22 2.17 9.69
CA GLU A 28 2.65 1.87 9.78
C GLU A 28 3.01 0.49 9.28
N GLU A 29 2.15 -0.11 8.48
CA GLU A 29 2.44 -1.41 7.89
C GLU A 29 2.25 -1.33 6.39
N LEU A 30 2.90 -2.24 5.69
CA LEU A 30 2.87 -2.25 4.25
C LEU A 30 1.82 -3.23 3.76
N TRP A 31 1.03 -2.80 2.80
CA TRP A 31 -0.09 -3.58 2.29
C TRP A 31 -0.06 -3.61 0.78
N LEU A 32 -0.72 -4.62 0.22
CA LEU A 32 -0.87 -4.76 -1.22
C LEU A 32 -2.36 -4.81 -1.52
N LYS A 33 -2.82 -3.94 -2.44
CA LYS A 33 -4.23 -3.95 -2.80
C LYS A 33 -4.49 -5.14 -3.71
N ILE A 34 -5.36 -6.06 -3.27
CA ILE A 34 -5.61 -7.28 -4.01
C ILE A 34 -6.95 -7.28 -4.73
N ASN A 35 -7.87 -6.43 -4.29
CA ASN A 35 -9.11 -6.25 -5.04
C ASN A 35 -9.72 -4.93 -4.59
N ASP A 36 -10.95 -4.65 -5.01
CA ASP A 36 -11.53 -3.34 -4.77
C ASP A 36 -11.75 -3.03 -3.30
N GLU A 37 -11.82 -4.03 -2.47
CA GLU A 37 -12.16 -3.83 -1.08
C GLU A 37 -11.14 -4.37 -0.10
N GLU A 38 -10.13 -5.07 -0.56
CA GLU A 38 -9.23 -5.77 0.35
C GLU A 38 -7.78 -5.50 0.06
N GLY A 39 -7.00 -5.51 1.14
CA GLY A 39 -5.56 -5.43 1.04
C GLY A 39 -4.93 -6.58 1.77
N PHE A 40 -3.76 -6.99 1.32
CA PHE A 40 -3.00 -8.06 1.93
C PHE A 40 -1.86 -7.44 2.73
N ASN A 41 -1.79 -7.77 4.01
CA ASN A 41 -0.74 -7.23 4.87
C ASN A 41 0.54 -8.00 4.61
N LEU A 42 1.56 -7.28 4.13
CA LEU A 42 2.81 -7.92 3.77
C LEU A 42 3.65 -8.27 4.98
N ASN A 43 3.36 -7.67 6.13
CA ASN A 43 4.11 -7.99 7.33
C ASN A 43 3.53 -9.20 8.04
N ASP A 44 2.21 -9.23 8.18
CA ASP A 44 1.57 -10.26 8.96
C ASP A 44 0.90 -11.32 8.11
N GLU A 45 0.90 -11.14 6.80
CA GLU A 45 0.40 -12.14 5.87
C GLU A 45 -1.08 -12.46 6.12
N TRP A 46 -1.89 -11.42 6.20
CA TRP A 46 -3.32 -11.63 6.35
C TRP A 46 -4.06 -10.56 5.54
N VAL A 47 -5.34 -10.81 5.31
CA VAL A 47 -6.15 -9.96 4.46
C VAL A 47 -7.13 -9.17 5.32
N SER A 48 -7.32 -7.91 4.98
CA SER A 48 -8.26 -7.07 5.68
C SER A 48 -9.05 -6.25 4.68
N CYS A 49 -10.24 -5.84 5.07
CA CYS A 49 -11.08 -5.00 4.24
C CYS A 49 -10.77 -3.54 4.49
N PHE A 50 -10.82 -2.75 3.42
CA PHE A 50 -10.61 -1.33 3.52
C PHE A 50 -11.80 -0.63 2.87
N GLY A 51 -12.34 0.37 3.54
CA GLY A 51 -13.40 1.15 2.96
C GLY A 51 -12.88 2.06 1.86
N ASP A 52 -13.76 2.45 0.96
CA ASP A 52 -13.37 3.32 -0.14
C ASP A 52 -12.72 4.60 0.35
N ASN A 53 -13.21 5.14 1.45
CA ASN A 53 -12.73 6.41 1.96
C ASN A 53 -11.60 6.26 2.97
N THR A 54 -11.00 5.09 3.07
CA THR A 54 -9.88 4.90 3.96
C THR A 54 -8.66 5.64 3.42
N LEU A 55 -8.09 6.49 4.23
CA LEU A 55 -6.92 7.25 3.82
C LEU A 55 -5.69 6.40 3.99
N VAL A 56 -4.92 6.25 2.93
CA VAL A 56 -3.71 5.45 2.94
C VAL A 56 -2.62 6.23 2.22
N MET A 57 -1.40 5.76 2.33
CA MET A 57 -0.29 6.41 1.66
C MET A 57 0.23 5.48 0.57
N LYS A 58 0.11 5.90 -0.67
CA LYS A 58 0.61 5.08 -1.77
C LYS A 58 2.13 5.05 -1.71
N VAL A 59 2.68 3.86 -1.80
CA VAL A 59 4.11 3.66 -1.73
C VAL A 59 4.62 3.35 -3.12
N ASN A 60 5.59 4.12 -3.55
CA ASN A 60 6.12 3.95 -4.89
C ASN A 60 7.23 2.93 -4.86
N THR A 61 6.89 1.73 -4.48
CA THR A 61 7.85 0.66 -4.29
C THR A 61 7.48 -0.52 -5.17
N LYS A 62 8.46 -1.12 -5.77
CA LYS A 62 8.23 -2.31 -6.53
C LYS A 62 8.49 -3.52 -5.68
N ILE A 63 7.54 -4.43 -5.68
CA ILE A 63 7.72 -5.68 -4.97
C ILE A 63 8.03 -6.73 -6.01
N ILE A 64 9.18 -7.36 -5.85
CA ILE A 64 9.60 -8.39 -6.77
C ILE A 64 9.53 -9.70 -6.04
N ILE A 65 8.72 -10.60 -6.55
CA ILE A 65 8.58 -11.90 -5.95
C ILE A 65 9.44 -12.86 -6.75
N ILE A 66 10.39 -13.46 -6.06
CA ILE A 66 11.29 -14.37 -6.71
C ILE A 66 11.07 -15.75 -6.14
N ASP A 67 10.75 -16.65 -6.97
CA ASP A 67 10.53 -18.03 -6.52
C ASP A 67 11.76 -18.87 -6.67
#